data_8456c58a531930af583ebad93c4242cd
#
_entry.id   8456c58a531930af583ebad93c4242cd
#
_cell.length_a   1.000
_cell.length_b   1.000
_cell.length_c   1.000
_cell.angle_alpha   90.00
_cell.angle_beta   90.00
_cell.angle_gamma   90.00
#
_symmetry.space_group_name_H-M   'P 1'
#
loop_
_entity.id
_entity.type
_entity.pdbx_description
1 polymer ?
#
loop_
_entity_poly.entity_id
_entity_poly.type
_entity_poly.pdbx_seq_one_letter_code
_entity_poly.pdbx_strand_id
1 'polypeptide(L)'
;MAAMAMTACTGEKAEQTVTDDFNYVVDQFADLQILRYQVPGFESLSLKQKQLIYHLSEAALMGRDILFDQNCRYNLPIRRSLEAIYNQYKGDRKDPQFVALETYLKRVWFANGIHHHYAEDKFIDTTQKVLLKNYSTSLH
;
A
#
# COMPACT_ATOMS: atom_id res chain seq x y z
N MET A 1 -61.63 5.41 22.49
CA MET A 1 -60.21 5.73 22.65
C MET A 1 -59.42 4.47 22.36
N ALA A 2 -58.80 4.40 21.17
CA ALA A 2 -57.99 3.26 20.77
C ALA A 2 -56.53 3.61 20.99
N ALA A 3 -55.85 2.88 21.90
CA ALA A 3 -54.43 2.98 22.13
C ALA A 3 -53.64 2.15 21.10
N MET A 4 -52.91 2.80 20.22
CA MET A 4 -51.92 2.13 19.35
C MET A 4 -50.66 1.83 20.12
N ALA A 5 -50.36 0.56 20.33
CA ALA A 5 -49.08 0.10 20.85
C ALA A 5 -48.04 0.10 19.72
N MET A 6 -47.03 0.97 19.80
CA MET A 6 -45.86 0.92 18.94
C MET A 6 -44.92 -0.17 19.45
N THR A 7 -44.81 -1.26 18.71
CA THR A 7 -43.82 -2.29 18.94
C THR A 7 -42.49 -1.83 18.36
N ALA A 8 -41.55 -1.41 19.22
CA ALA A 8 -40.18 -1.13 18.82
C ALA A 8 -39.46 -2.45 18.57
N CYS A 9 -39.08 -2.69 17.32
CA CYS A 9 -38.14 -3.77 16.97
C CYS A 9 -36.75 -3.40 17.50
N THR A 10 -36.39 -3.91 18.67
CA THR A 10 -35.00 -3.96 19.11
C THR A 10 -34.30 -5.07 18.34
N GLY A 11 -33.62 -4.68 17.24
CA GLY A 11 -32.66 -5.55 16.58
C GLY A 11 -31.49 -5.80 17.52
N GLU A 12 -31.46 -6.97 18.12
CA GLU A 12 -30.29 -7.50 18.82
C GLU A 12 -29.15 -7.62 17.82
N LYS A 13 -28.20 -6.65 17.84
CA LYS A 13 -26.89 -6.86 17.22
C LYS A 13 -26.21 -7.96 18.02
N ALA A 14 -26.15 -9.15 17.43
CA ALA A 14 -25.25 -10.20 17.90
C ALA A 14 -23.83 -9.65 17.81
N GLU A 15 -23.31 -9.21 18.94
CA GLU A 15 -21.90 -8.88 19.13
C GLU A 15 -21.14 -10.21 19.07
N GLN A 16 -20.72 -10.58 17.86
CA GLN A 16 -19.80 -11.69 17.68
C GLN A 16 -18.47 -11.25 18.30
N THR A 17 -18.22 -11.67 19.52
CA THR A 17 -16.88 -11.67 20.13
C THR A 17 -16.03 -12.68 19.34
N VAL A 18 -15.49 -12.25 18.22
CA VAL A 18 -14.48 -13.01 17.48
C VAL A 18 -13.20 -12.87 18.29
N THR A 19 -12.80 -13.92 18.98
CA THR A 19 -11.43 -14.08 19.46
C THR A 19 -10.55 -14.31 18.26
N ASP A 20 -10.14 -13.20 17.61
CA ASP A 20 -9.47 -13.25 16.34
C ASP A 20 -7.97 -13.27 16.58
N ASP A 21 -7.38 -14.46 16.48
CA ASP A 21 -5.91 -14.66 16.44
C ASP A 21 -5.31 -14.27 15.07
N PHE A 22 -6.06 -13.50 14.27
CA PHE A 22 -5.63 -13.06 12.95
C PHE A 22 -4.67 -11.89 13.06
N ASN A 23 -3.47 -12.07 12.54
CA ASN A 23 -2.49 -10.98 12.49
C ASN A 23 -2.85 -9.99 11.37
N TYR A 24 -3.41 -8.84 11.75
CA TYR A 24 -3.77 -7.77 10.81
C TYR A 24 -2.56 -7.01 10.28
N VAL A 25 -1.47 -6.90 11.05
CA VAL A 25 -0.26 -6.18 10.63
C VAL A 25 0.66 -7.12 9.87
N VAL A 26 0.90 -6.84 8.61
CA VAL A 26 1.76 -7.65 7.72
C VAL A 26 3.18 -7.13 7.70
N ASP A 27 3.35 -5.81 7.65
CA ASP A 27 4.65 -5.13 7.61
C ASP A 27 4.53 -3.75 8.25
N GLN A 28 5.66 -3.21 8.69
CA GLN A 28 5.77 -1.86 9.22
C GLN A 28 7.09 -1.25 8.76
N PHE A 29 7.03 -0.04 8.24
CA PHE A 29 8.22 0.71 7.86
C PHE A 29 8.00 2.21 8.11
N ALA A 30 9.02 2.89 8.62
CA ALA A 30 8.93 4.27 9.07
C ALA A 30 7.73 4.48 10.00
N ASP A 31 6.82 5.38 9.66
CA ASP A 31 5.57 5.71 10.38
C ASP A 31 4.32 5.02 9.77
N LEU A 32 4.51 4.06 8.87
CA LEU A 32 3.42 3.38 8.15
C LEU A 32 3.30 1.91 8.56
N GLN A 33 2.08 1.44 8.64
CA GLN A 33 1.74 0.02 8.83
C GLN A 33 0.97 -0.50 7.63
N ILE A 34 1.35 -1.69 7.16
CA ILE A 34 0.63 -2.42 6.12
C ILE A 34 -0.32 -3.40 6.79
N LEU A 35 -1.60 -3.19 6.57
CA LEU A 35 -2.66 -4.03 7.13
C LEU A 35 -3.22 -4.96 6.05
N ARG A 36 -3.60 -6.16 6.49
CA ARG A 36 -4.43 -7.07 5.72
C ARG A 36 -5.76 -7.27 6.44
N TYR A 37 -6.78 -7.62 5.69
CA TYR A 37 -8.12 -7.84 6.25
C TYR A 37 -8.59 -9.25 5.91
N GLN A 38 -9.36 -9.82 6.82
CA GLN A 38 -10.16 -11.00 6.51
C GLN A 38 -11.36 -10.57 5.65
N VAL A 39 -11.78 -11.46 4.77
CA VAL A 39 -12.98 -11.27 3.95
C VAL A 39 -14.00 -12.36 4.36
N PRO A 40 -14.80 -12.14 5.41
CA PRO A 40 -15.81 -13.11 5.84
C PRO A 40 -16.74 -13.49 4.68
N GLY A 41 -17.04 -14.78 4.57
CA GLY A 41 -17.91 -15.29 3.50
C GLY A 41 -17.19 -15.60 2.19
N PHE A 42 -15.89 -15.28 2.02
CA PHE A 42 -15.14 -15.64 0.80
C PHE A 42 -15.15 -17.16 0.56
N GLU A 43 -15.06 -17.96 1.62
CA GLU A 43 -15.03 -19.43 1.53
C GLU A 43 -16.34 -20.01 0.99
N SER A 44 -17.46 -19.33 1.23
CA SER A 44 -18.78 -19.76 0.76
C SER A 44 -19.04 -19.47 -0.73
N LEU A 45 -18.17 -18.69 -1.38
CA LEU A 45 -18.30 -18.38 -2.80
C LEU A 45 -18.05 -19.61 -3.67
N SER A 46 -18.80 -19.73 -4.77
CA SER A 46 -18.58 -20.75 -5.78
C SER A 46 -17.22 -20.58 -6.46
N LEU A 47 -16.67 -21.66 -7.02
CA LEU A 47 -15.41 -21.62 -7.75
C LEU A 47 -15.41 -20.57 -8.87
N LYS A 48 -16.51 -20.43 -9.60
CA LYS A 48 -16.64 -19.42 -10.67
C LYS A 48 -16.54 -17.99 -10.15
N GLN A 49 -17.13 -17.70 -8.98
CA GLN A 49 -17.02 -16.40 -8.33
C GLN A 49 -15.59 -16.12 -7.84
N LYS A 50 -14.94 -17.11 -7.24
CA LYS A 50 -13.53 -16.99 -6.82
C LYS A 50 -12.61 -16.75 -8.02
N GLN A 51 -12.81 -17.45 -9.13
CA GLN A 51 -12.07 -17.22 -10.38
C GLN A 51 -12.30 -15.81 -10.94
N LEU A 52 -13.55 -15.33 -10.92
CA LEU A 52 -13.86 -13.96 -11.34
C LEU A 52 -13.11 -12.93 -10.50
N ILE A 53 -13.16 -13.06 -9.17
CA ILE A 53 -12.44 -12.16 -8.24
C ILE A 53 -10.94 -12.18 -8.53
N TYR A 54 -10.36 -13.36 -8.75
CA TYR A 54 -8.94 -13.49 -9.11
C TYR A 54 -8.61 -12.71 -10.39
N HIS A 55 -9.37 -12.91 -11.47
CA HIS A 55 -9.10 -12.22 -12.73
C HIS A 55 -9.33 -10.71 -12.63
N LEU A 56 -10.32 -10.26 -11.85
CA LEU A 56 -10.52 -8.83 -11.58
C LEU A 56 -9.36 -8.23 -10.79
N SER A 57 -8.81 -8.96 -9.82
CA SER A 57 -7.63 -8.53 -9.07
C SER A 57 -6.39 -8.41 -9.96
N GLU A 58 -6.16 -9.39 -10.83
CA GLU A 58 -5.07 -9.33 -11.82
C GLU A 58 -5.24 -8.13 -12.76
N ALA A 59 -6.45 -7.90 -13.26
CA ALA A 59 -6.74 -6.75 -14.13
C ALA A 59 -6.48 -5.41 -13.40
N ALA A 60 -6.87 -5.31 -12.12
CA ALA A 60 -6.63 -4.12 -11.32
C ALA A 60 -5.11 -3.84 -11.14
N LEU A 61 -4.29 -4.89 -10.98
CA LEU A 61 -2.85 -4.74 -10.87
C LEU A 61 -2.22 -4.17 -12.15
N MET A 62 -2.77 -4.48 -13.32
CA MET A 62 -2.29 -3.94 -14.60
C MET A 62 -2.55 -2.43 -14.72
N GLY A 63 -3.56 -1.90 -14.04
CA GLY A 63 -3.88 -0.46 -14.01
C GLY A 63 -3.02 0.37 -13.04
N ARG A 64 -2.12 -0.23 -12.28
CA ARG A 64 -1.34 0.45 -11.24
C ARG A 64 -0.54 1.64 -11.74
N ASP A 65 0.05 1.56 -12.93
CA ASP A 65 0.87 2.62 -13.50
C ASP A 65 0.10 3.92 -13.72
N ILE A 66 -1.21 3.83 -13.97
CA ILE A 66 -2.11 4.96 -14.15
C ILE A 66 -2.15 5.85 -12.90
N LEU A 67 -2.20 5.23 -11.71
CA LEU A 67 -2.23 5.97 -10.44
C LEU A 67 -0.96 6.80 -10.22
N PHE A 68 0.20 6.27 -10.60
CA PHE A 68 1.46 7.01 -10.53
C PHE A 68 1.47 8.19 -11.49
N ASP A 69 1.03 7.99 -12.72
CA ASP A 69 1.08 9.00 -13.78
C ASP A 69 0.07 10.15 -13.55
N GLN A 70 -1.10 9.85 -13.01
CA GLN A 70 -2.15 10.85 -12.74
C GLN A 70 -1.72 11.92 -11.74
N ASN A 71 -0.99 11.55 -10.69
CA ASN A 71 -0.59 12.48 -9.63
C ASN A 71 0.56 13.40 -10.04
N CYS A 72 1.52 12.88 -10.82
CA CYS A 72 2.65 13.67 -11.31
C CYS A 72 3.35 12.91 -12.44
N ARG A 73 3.59 13.59 -13.56
CA ARG A 73 4.26 13.02 -14.74
C ARG A 73 5.63 12.38 -14.48
N TYR A 74 6.26 12.73 -13.36
CA TYR A 74 7.56 12.19 -12.98
C TYR A 74 7.49 10.96 -12.06
N ASN A 75 6.34 10.66 -11.48
CA ASN A 75 6.21 9.57 -10.51
C ASN A 75 6.58 8.21 -11.11
N LEU A 76 6.08 7.91 -12.31
CA LEU A 76 6.34 6.63 -12.95
C LEU A 76 7.80 6.44 -13.35
N PRO A 77 8.49 7.41 -14.01
CA PRO A 77 9.92 7.33 -14.23
C PRO A 77 10.74 7.21 -12.94
N ILE A 78 10.41 7.95 -11.90
CA ILE A 78 11.10 7.89 -10.61
C ILE A 78 10.94 6.49 -9.99
N ARG A 79 9.73 5.95 -9.93
CA ARG A 79 9.48 4.60 -9.43
C ARG A 79 10.33 3.57 -10.17
N ARG A 80 10.30 3.58 -11.50
CA ARG A 80 11.06 2.63 -12.33
C ARG A 80 12.56 2.74 -12.12
N SER A 81 13.08 3.96 -11.94
CA SER A 81 14.49 4.18 -11.66
C SER A 81 14.88 3.64 -10.27
N LEU A 82 14.07 3.89 -9.25
CA LEU A 82 14.28 3.38 -7.90
C LEU A 82 14.22 1.84 -7.86
N GLU A 83 13.25 1.23 -8.54
CA GLU A 83 13.12 -0.22 -8.68
C GLU A 83 14.33 -0.83 -9.40
N ALA A 84 14.83 -0.18 -10.45
CA ALA A 84 16.03 -0.63 -11.17
C ALA A 84 17.25 -0.60 -10.24
N ILE A 85 17.45 0.48 -9.48
CA ILE A 85 18.54 0.59 -8.50
C ILE A 85 18.41 -0.51 -7.44
N TYR A 86 17.22 -0.68 -6.86
CA TYR A 86 16.95 -1.68 -5.82
C TYR A 86 17.24 -3.11 -6.31
N ASN A 87 16.80 -3.43 -7.52
CA ASN A 87 16.97 -4.77 -8.09
C ASN A 87 18.41 -5.07 -8.52
N GLN A 88 19.14 -4.06 -9.00
CA GLN A 88 20.51 -4.23 -9.52
C GLN A 88 21.57 -4.04 -8.44
N TYR A 89 21.24 -3.56 -7.26
CA TYR A 89 22.18 -3.34 -6.18
C TYR A 89 22.82 -4.64 -5.71
N LYS A 90 24.14 -4.69 -5.77
CA LYS A 90 24.95 -5.87 -5.41
C LYS A 90 25.75 -5.67 -4.11
N GLY A 91 25.64 -4.52 -3.48
CA GLY A 91 26.32 -4.20 -2.21
C GLY A 91 25.61 -4.79 -0.99
N ASP A 92 26.05 -4.39 0.18
CA ASP A 92 25.44 -4.80 1.45
C ASP A 92 24.06 -4.14 1.63
N ARG A 93 23.01 -4.96 1.62
CA ARG A 93 21.63 -4.49 1.84
C ARG A 93 21.35 -4.01 3.26
N LYS A 94 22.28 -4.23 4.19
CA LYS A 94 22.23 -3.70 5.56
C LYS A 94 22.92 -2.33 5.68
N ASP A 95 23.56 -1.87 4.62
CA ASP A 95 24.13 -0.51 4.60
C ASP A 95 23.04 0.52 4.91
N PRO A 96 23.29 1.45 5.84
CA PRO A 96 22.31 2.48 6.22
C PRO A 96 21.78 3.29 5.04
N GLN A 97 22.59 3.53 4.02
CA GLN A 97 22.16 4.25 2.81
C GLN A 97 21.20 3.41 1.96
N PHE A 98 21.46 2.10 1.86
CA PHE A 98 20.55 1.20 1.15
C PHE A 98 19.23 1.02 1.89
N VAL A 99 19.25 0.88 3.22
CA VAL A 99 18.06 0.81 4.06
C VAL A 99 17.21 2.07 3.92
N ALA A 100 17.85 3.24 3.86
CA ALA A 100 17.14 4.50 3.63
C ALA A 100 16.53 4.56 2.21
N LEU A 101 17.25 4.10 1.18
CA LEU A 101 16.71 3.96 -0.19
C LEU A 101 15.49 3.04 -0.23
N GLU A 102 15.58 1.88 0.42
CA GLU A 102 14.48 0.93 0.50
C GLU A 102 13.25 1.53 1.19
N THR A 103 13.46 2.24 2.30
CA THR A 103 12.39 2.93 3.03
C THR A 103 11.73 3.99 2.15
N TYR A 104 12.52 4.76 1.40
CA TYR A 104 11.99 5.75 0.47
C TYR A 104 11.21 5.10 -0.69
N LEU A 105 11.73 4.04 -1.28
CA LEU A 105 11.05 3.28 -2.32
C LEU A 105 9.71 2.69 -1.80
N LYS A 106 9.69 2.13 -0.60
CA LYS A 106 8.45 1.66 0.05
C LYS A 106 7.44 2.78 0.23
N ARG A 107 7.88 4.00 0.60
CA ARG A 107 6.98 5.17 0.67
C ARG A 107 6.41 5.55 -0.69
N VAL A 108 7.25 5.56 -1.74
CA VAL A 108 6.81 5.84 -3.12
C VAL A 108 5.79 4.82 -3.60
N TRP A 109 5.97 3.54 -3.28
CA TRP A 109 4.99 2.50 -3.60
C TRP A 109 3.68 2.70 -2.85
N PHE A 110 3.76 2.99 -1.56
CA PHE A 110 2.59 3.18 -0.71
C PHE A 110 1.74 4.38 -1.15
N ALA A 111 2.39 5.51 -1.46
CA ALA A 111 1.71 6.76 -1.82
C ALA A 111 1.38 6.87 -3.32
N ASN A 112 1.77 5.91 -4.16
CA ASN A 112 1.72 5.98 -5.62
C ASN A 112 2.45 7.21 -6.19
N GLY A 113 3.55 7.61 -5.57
CA GLY A 113 4.36 8.74 -6.01
C GLY A 113 5.24 9.34 -4.92
N ILE A 114 5.87 10.47 -5.28
CA ILE A 114 6.81 11.18 -4.41
C ILE A 114 6.14 12.15 -3.41
N HIS A 115 4.83 12.27 -3.46
CA HIS A 115 4.06 13.13 -2.57
C HIS A 115 3.35 12.32 -1.49
N HIS A 116 3.09 12.94 -0.37
CA HIS A 116 2.30 12.34 0.69
C HIS A 116 0.89 12.00 0.16
N HIS A 117 0.38 10.82 0.52
CA HIS A 117 -0.88 10.28 -0.02
C HIS A 117 -2.15 11.09 0.33
N TYR A 118 -2.08 12.00 1.31
CA TYR A 118 -3.16 12.93 1.69
C TYR A 118 -2.79 14.40 1.56
N ALA A 119 -1.59 14.73 1.06
CA ALA A 119 -1.09 16.09 0.96
C ALA A 119 -0.21 16.27 -0.27
N GLU A 120 0.05 17.53 -0.63
CA GLU A 120 0.95 17.88 -1.73
C GLU A 120 2.43 17.89 -1.31
N ASP A 121 2.72 17.60 -0.04
CA ASP A 121 4.08 17.57 0.49
C ASP A 121 4.89 16.44 -0.12
N LYS A 122 6.07 16.78 -0.64
CA LYS A 122 7.01 15.78 -1.17
C LYS A 122 7.71 15.06 -0.03
N PHE A 123 7.92 13.76 -0.20
CA PHE A 123 8.82 13.02 0.66
C PHE A 123 10.25 13.52 0.44
N ILE A 124 10.72 14.41 1.31
CA ILE A 124 12.11 14.90 1.31
C ILE A 124 12.84 14.03 2.33
N ASP A 125 13.43 12.94 1.88
CA ASP A 125 14.33 12.18 2.72
C ASP A 125 15.78 12.64 2.50
N THR A 126 16.58 12.61 3.57
CA THR A 126 18.06 12.85 3.54
C THR A 126 18.76 11.98 2.50
N THR A 127 18.21 10.82 2.21
CA THR A 127 18.65 9.89 1.18
C THR A 127 18.61 10.47 -0.23
N GLN A 128 17.63 11.34 -0.54
CA GLN A 128 17.55 11.99 -1.84
C GLN A 128 18.77 12.86 -2.14
N LYS A 129 19.31 13.56 -1.12
CA LYS A 129 20.53 14.37 -1.27
C LYS A 129 21.76 13.51 -1.51
N VAL A 130 21.85 12.35 -0.86
CA VAL A 130 22.98 11.43 -0.99
C VAL A 130 22.95 10.69 -2.33
N LEU A 131 21.78 10.20 -2.74
CA LEU A 131 21.62 9.50 -4.03
C LEU A 131 21.91 10.42 -5.22
N LEU A 132 21.40 11.65 -5.21
CA LEU A 132 21.67 12.62 -6.28
C LEU A 132 23.14 13.00 -6.33
N LYS A 133 23.82 13.11 -5.17
CA LYS A 133 25.24 13.40 -5.08
C LYS A 133 26.09 12.26 -5.63
N ASN A 134 25.78 11.02 -5.27
CA ASN A 134 26.54 9.85 -5.74
C ASN A 134 26.28 9.54 -7.22
N TYR A 135 25.09 9.81 -7.74
CA TYR A 135 24.78 9.65 -9.15
C TYR A 135 25.50 10.71 -10.03
N SER A 136 25.62 11.94 -9.55
CA SER A 136 26.39 12.99 -10.24
C SER A 136 27.88 12.70 -10.27
N THR A 137 28.41 11.97 -9.26
CA THR A 137 29.84 11.62 -9.19
C THR A 137 30.19 10.38 -10.02
N SER A 138 29.23 9.52 -10.34
CA SER A 138 29.45 8.31 -11.16
C SER A 138 29.29 8.56 -12.67
N LEU A 139 28.90 9.76 -13.09
CA LEU A 139 28.78 10.18 -14.48
C LEU A 139 29.99 10.96 -14.99
N HIS A 140 31.03 11.09 -14.17
CA HIS A 140 32.35 11.62 -14.50
C HIS A 140 33.41 10.53 -14.35
#